data_42fc187cec8e433fb1d33b36789c96bf
#
_entry.id   42fc187cec8e433fb1d33b36789c96bf
#
_cell.length_a   1.000
_cell.length_b   1.000
_cell.length_c   1.000
_cell.angle_alpha   90.00
_cell.angle_beta   90.00
_cell.angle_gamma   90.00
#
_symmetry.space_group_name_H-M   'P 1'
#
loop_
_entity.id
_entity.type
_entity.pdbx_description
1 polymer ?
#
loop_
_entity_poly.entity_id
_entity_poly.type
_entity_poly.pdbx_seq_one_letter_code
_entity_poly.pdbx_strand_id
1 'polypeptide(L)'
;YAITVVGCINNAQALIEEFLASGRGHFEAHTGGKINATELTAALIDQKETFAEGIRFAQEKIEGSMCILILKEDGHLIAARDRLGRLPVLIGKDEDGYCVSFESFAFRKLEYIACQELKPAEIVEITPECVTVLAEGQEEMRICAFLWTYYGYPNSYYEGINVEVMRNRNGALLAKR
;
A
#
# COMPACT_ATOMS: atom_id res chain seq x y z
N TYR A 1 -15.81 -5.91 7.05
CA TYR A 1 -14.69 -4.97 6.88
C TYR A 1 -14.85 -4.08 5.66
N ALA A 2 -14.17 -2.94 5.63
CA ALA A 2 -14.00 -2.11 4.44
C ALA A 2 -12.55 -2.17 3.97
N ILE A 3 -12.32 -2.17 2.65
CA ILE A 3 -10.98 -2.28 2.06
C ILE A 3 -10.76 -1.18 1.02
N THR A 4 -9.56 -0.64 0.99
CA THR A 4 -9.07 0.20 -0.10
C THR A 4 -7.70 -0.28 -0.55
N VAL A 5 -7.45 -0.16 -1.85
CA VAL A 5 -6.23 -0.67 -2.49
C VAL A 5 -5.66 0.38 -3.43
N VAL A 6 -4.34 0.57 -3.38
CA VAL A 6 -3.61 1.42 -4.33
C VAL A 6 -2.50 0.59 -4.97
N GLY A 7 -2.55 0.50 -6.29
CA GLY A 7 -1.55 -0.27 -7.03
C GLY A 7 -1.98 -0.63 -8.45
N CYS A 8 -1.25 -1.55 -9.05
CA CYS A 8 -1.51 -2.09 -10.38
C CYS A 8 -1.29 -3.59 -10.39
N ILE A 9 -2.31 -4.36 -10.79
CA ILE A 9 -2.27 -5.82 -10.89
C ILE A 9 -2.06 -6.17 -12.36
N ASN A 10 -0.85 -6.57 -12.73
CA ASN A 10 -0.52 -6.88 -14.14
C ASN A 10 -1.13 -8.20 -14.61
N ASN A 11 -1.27 -9.17 -13.72
CA ASN A 11 -1.85 -10.49 -13.99
C ASN A 11 -3.32 -10.62 -13.57
N ALA A 12 -4.07 -9.49 -13.50
CA ALA A 12 -5.45 -9.47 -13.03
C ALA A 12 -6.35 -10.48 -13.76
N GLN A 13 -6.24 -10.56 -15.09
CA GLN A 13 -7.07 -11.45 -15.90
C GLN A 13 -6.87 -12.93 -15.51
N ALA A 14 -5.62 -13.35 -15.34
CA ALA A 14 -5.31 -14.73 -14.96
C ALA A 14 -5.82 -15.07 -13.54
N LEU A 15 -5.71 -14.13 -12.60
CA LEU A 15 -6.22 -14.30 -11.24
C LEU A 15 -7.75 -14.39 -11.20
N ILE A 16 -8.43 -13.59 -12.02
CA ILE A 16 -9.90 -13.64 -12.18
C ILE A 16 -10.33 -14.99 -12.71
N GLU A 17 -9.69 -15.50 -13.77
CA GLU A 17 -10.00 -16.78 -14.36
C GLU A 17 -9.75 -17.94 -13.36
N GLU A 18 -8.63 -17.90 -12.61
CA GLU A 18 -8.33 -18.87 -11.56
C GLU A 18 -9.42 -18.85 -10.47
N PHE A 19 -9.84 -17.65 -10.02
CA PHE A 19 -10.87 -17.50 -9.01
C PHE A 19 -12.22 -18.03 -9.48
N LEU A 20 -12.68 -17.65 -10.65
CA LEU A 20 -13.95 -18.10 -11.20
C LEU A 20 -13.98 -19.62 -11.46
N ALA A 21 -12.87 -20.18 -11.97
CA ALA A 21 -12.74 -21.63 -12.18
C ALA A 21 -12.81 -22.44 -10.87
N SER A 22 -12.45 -21.82 -9.75
CA SER A 22 -12.55 -22.44 -8.44
C SER A 22 -14.00 -22.59 -7.92
N GLY A 23 -14.97 -21.92 -8.55
CA GLY A 23 -16.38 -21.91 -8.13
C GLY A 23 -16.66 -21.20 -6.81
N ARG A 24 -15.73 -20.41 -6.30
CA ARG A 24 -15.81 -19.76 -4.96
C ARG A 24 -16.70 -18.51 -4.95
N GLY A 25 -17.01 -17.93 -6.09
CA GLY A 25 -17.82 -16.72 -6.14
C GLY A 25 -17.88 -16.07 -7.53
N HIS A 26 -18.31 -14.83 -7.56
CA HIS A 26 -18.41 -13.98 -8.74
C HIS A 26 -17.95 -12.57 -8.37
N PHE A 27 -17.77 -11.73 -9.37
CA PHE A 27 -17.41 -10.32 -9.19
C PHE A 27 -18.56 -9.41 -9.58
N GLU A 28 -18.84 -8.42 -8.75
CA GLU A 28 -19.94 -7.47 -8.95
C GLU A 28 -19.43 -6.06 -9.35
N ALA A 29 -18.30 -5.64 -8.76
CA ALA A 29 -17.78 -4.30 -8.98
C ALA A 29 -16.93 -4.20 -10.25
N HIS A 30 -17.28 -3.24 -11.11
CA HIS A 30 -16.55 -2.96 -12.35
C HIS A 30 -16.06 -1.52 -12.38
N THR A 31 -14.85 -1.32 -12.88
CA THR A 31 -14.25 0.00 -13.11
C THR A 31 -13.73 0.03 -14.55
N GLY A 32 -14.29 0.95 -15.37
CA GLY A 32 -13.89 1.06 -16.77
C GLY A 32 -14.14 -0.21 -17.59
N GLY A 33 -15.22 -0.96 -17.30
CA GLY A 33 -15.58 -2.21 -17.97
C GLY A 33 -14.74 -3.45 -17.57
N LYS A 34 -13.88 -3.30 -16.57
CA LYS A 34 -13.07 -4.40 -16.01
C LYS A 34 -13.45 -4.64 -14.56
N ILE A 35 -13.22 -5.85 -14.06
CA ILE A 35 -13.38 -6.19 -12.64
C ILE A 35 -12.52 -5.25 -11.79
N ASN A 36 -13.10 -4.75 -10.71
CA ASN A 36 -12.42 -3.82 -9.81
C ASN A 36 -11.24 -4.50 -9.11
N ALA A 37 -10.07 -3.84 -9.12
CA ALA A 37 -8.85 -4.37 -8.50
C ALA A 37 -8.99 -4.56 -6.98
N THR A 38 -9.79 -3.73 -6.31
CA THR A 38 -10.04 -3.85 -4.87
C THR A 38 -10.86 -5.10 -4.56
N GLU A 39 -11.91 -5.38 -5.35
CA GLU A 39 -12.71 -6.59 -5.19
C GLU A 39 -11.90 -7.86 -5.48
N LEU A 40 -11.07 -7.84 -6.54
CA LEU A 40 -10.16 -8.96 -6.82
C LEU A 40 -9.21 -9.21 -5.65
N THR A 41 -8.69 -8.14 -5.04
CA THR A 41 -7.80 -8.27 -3.88
C THR A 41 -8.53 -8.82 -2.67
N ALA A 42 -9.74 -8.34 -2.39
CA ALA A 42 -10.58 -8.87 -1.32
C ALA A 42 -10.86 -10.37 -1.54
N ALA A 43 -11.20 -10.76 -2.77
CA ALA A 43 -11.44 -12.15 -3.13
C ALA A 43 -10.19 -13.05 -2.97
N LEU A 44 -8.98 -12.51 -3.11
CA LEU A 44 -7.75 -13.23 -2.79
C LEU A 44 -7.55 -13.36 -1.28
N ILE A 45 -7.78 -12.28 -0.53
CA ILE A 45 -7.63 -12.25 0.94
C ILE A 45 -8.60 -13.23 1.59
N ASP A 46 -9.85 -13.25 1.16
CA ASP A 46 -10.92 -14.10 1.72
C ASP A 46 -10.72 -15.61 1.47
N GLN A 47 -9.68 -16.00 0.74
CA GLN A 47 -9.31 -17.41 0.58
C GLN A 47 -8.56 -17.98 1.79
N LYS A 48 -8.23 -17.18 2.79
CA LYS A 48 -7.49 -17.57 3.99
C LYS A 48 -8.30 -17.27 5.25
N GLU A 49 -7.87 -17.85 6.36
CA GLU A 49 -8.61 -17.75 7.62
C GLU A 49 -8.37 -16.42 8.33
N THR A 50 -7.17 -15.86 8.18
CA THR A 50 -6.79 -14.59 8.80
C THR A 50 -6.45 -13.52 7.76
N PHE A 51 -6.62 -12.24 8.12
CA PHE A 51 -6.22 -11.13 7.26
C PHE A 51 -4.72 -11.17 6.92
N ALA A 52 -3.87 -11.49 7.90
CA ALA A 52 -2.43 -11.55 7.67
C ALA A 52 -2.05 -12.61 6.62
N GLU A 53 -2.62 -13.82 6.73
CA GLU A 53 -2.42 -14.88 5.74
C GLU A 53 -3.01 -14.53 4.38
N GLY A 54 -4.21 -13.94 4.35
CA GLY A 54 -4.88 -13.52 3.13
C GLY A 54 -4.12 -12.43 2.39
N ILE A 55 -3.64 -11.42 3.11
CA ILE A 55 -2.82 -10.35 2.53
C ILE A 55 -1.48 -10.93 2.02
N ARG A 56 -0.83 -11.80 2.78
CA ARG A 56 0.40 -12.47 2.34
C ARG A 56 0.18 -13.27 1.06
N PHE A 57 -0.91 -14.03 1.01
CA PHE A 57 -1.30 -14.77 -0.18
C PHE A 57 -1.53 -13.84 -1.39
N ALA A 58 -2.24 -12.72 -1.19
CA ALA A 58 -2.44 -11.72 -2.24
C ALA A 58 -1.10 -11.11 -2.71
N GLN A 59 -0.19 -10.77 -1.78
CA GLN A 59 1.15 -10.28 -2.11
C GLN A 59 1.98 -11.26 -2.94
N GLU A 60 1.82 -12.56 -2.71
CA GLU A 60 2.52 -13.61 -3.48
C GLU A 60 1.92 -13.83 -4.86
N LYS A 61 0.59 -13.79 -4.97
CA LYS A 61 -0.14 -14.04 -6.23
C LYS A 61 -0.10 -12.86 -7.20
N ILE A 62 -0.07 -11.64 -6.69
CA ILE A 62 -0.18 -10.44 -7.51
C ILE A 62 1.17 -10.07 -8.12
N GLU A 63 1.20 -10.02 -9.45
CA GLU A 63 2.29 -9.42 -10.21
C GLU A 63 2.03 -7.93 -10.38
N GLY A 64 2.79 -7.09 -9.68
CA GLY A 64 2.57 -5.66 -9.73
C GLY A 64 2.88 -4.97 -8.42
N SER A 65 2.09 -3.95 -8.09
CA SER A 65 2.15 -3.25 -6.82
C SER A 65 0.78 -3.23 -6.17
N MET A 66 0.73 -3.35 -4.84
CA MET A 66 -0.52 -3.29 -4.11
C MET A 66 -0.29 -2.92 -2.64
N CYS A 67 -0.66 -1.71 -2.29
CA CYS A 67 -0.79 -1.29 -0.90
C CYS A 67 -2.25 -1.40 -0.47
N ILE A 68 -2.49 -1.94 0.70
CA ILE A 68 -3.81 -2.33 1.19
C ILE A 68 -4.06 -1.64 2.53
N LEU A 69 -5.25 -1.05 2.70
CA LEU A 69 -5.77 -0.65 3.99
C LEU A 69 -7.12 -1.33 4.21
N ILE A 70 -7.28 -1.96 5.37
CA ILE A 70 -8.53 -2.62 5.78
C ILE A 70 -8.98 -2.00 7.09
N LEU A 71 -10.21 -1.50 7.11
CA LEU A 71 -10.91 -1.12 8.33
C LEU A 71 -11.75 -2.30 8.79
N LYS A 72 -11.45 -2.83 9.96
CA LYS A 72 -12.17 -3.93 10.59
C LYS A 72 -13.44 -3.43 11.29
N GLU A 73 -14.32 -4.37 11.59
CA GLU A 73 -15.59 -4.08 12.29
C GLU A 73 -15.38 -3.55 13.72
N ASP A 74 -14.28 -3.96 14.37
CA ASP A 74 -13.89 -3.49 15.70
C ASP A 74 -13.21 -2.09 15.70
N GLY A 75 -13.09 -1.47 14.52
CA GLY A 75 -12.45 -0.16 14.35
C GLY A 75 -10.94 -0.21 14.18
N HIS A 76 -10.31 -1.38 14.25
CA HIS A 76 -8.88 -1.52 13.98
C HIS A 76 -8.58 -1.38 12.47
N LEU A 77 -7.41 -0.83 12.15
CA LEU A 77 -6.90 -0.73 10.80
C LEU A 77 -5.83 -1.79 10.56
N ILE A 78 -5.86 -2.45 9.39
CA ILE A 78 -4.73 -3.21 8.91
C ILE A 78 -4.13 -2.45 7.73
N ALA A 79 -2.82 -2.24 7.76
CA ALA A 79 -2.06 -1.63 6.68
C ALA A 79 -1.01 -2.61 6.16
N ALA A 80 -0.90 -2.72 4.85
CA ALA A 80 0.07 -3.60 4.22
C ALA A 80 0.71 -2.93 3.00
N ARG A 81 2.05 -3.03 2.93
CA ARG A 81 2.83 -2.57 1.78
C ARG A 81 3.00 -3.71 0.78
N ASP A 82 3.08 -3.40 -0.51
CA ASP A 82 3.31 -4.41 -1.54
C ASP A 82 4.65 -5.15 -1.35
N ARG A 83 4.73 -6.36 -1.91
CA ARG A 83 5.86 -7.26 -1.71
C ARG A 83 7.22 -6.64 -2.01
N LEU A 84 7.32 -5.75 -2.99
CA LEU A 84 8.57 -5.12 -3.40
C LEU A 84 8.67 -3.65 -2.96
N GLY A 85 7.70 -3.15 -2.18
CA GLY A 85 7.72 -1.78 -1.66
C GLY A 85 7.72 -0.70 -2.74
N ARG A 86 7.02 -0.93 -3.86
CA ARG A 86 6.97 0.03 -4.98
C ARG A 86 6.33 1.34 -4.62
N LEU A 87 5.31 1.29 -3.79
CA LEU A 87 4.63 2.46 -3.23
C LEU A 87 4.85 2.51 -1.72
N PRO A 88 4.87 3.69 -1.12
CA PRO A 88 5.03 3.84 0.33
C PRO A 88 3.72 3.54 1.06
N VAL A 89 3.83 3.12 2.31
CA VAL A 89 2.76 3.12 3.31
C VAL A 89 3.36 3.69 4.57
N LEU A 90 2.84 4.84 5.01
CA LEU A 90 3.37 5.59 6.12
C LEU A 90 2.34 5.66 7.25
N ILE A 91 2.82 5.63 8.48
CA ILE A 91 2.03 5.77 9.70
C ILE A 91 2.43 7.07 10.37
N GLY A 92 1.43 7.89 10.70
CA GLY A 92 1.57 9.07 11.53
C GLY A 92 0.90 8.86 12.86
N LYS A 93 1.37 9.59 13.88
CA LYS A 93 0.83 9.59 15.23
C LYS A 93 0.62 11.01 15.73
N ASP A 94 -0.44 11.21 16.49
CA ASP A 94 -0.68 12.38 17.34
C ASP A 94 -1.09 11.97 18.76
N GLU A 95 -1.67 12.89 19.53
CA GLU A 95 -2.14 12.64 20.91
C GLU A 95 -3.37 11.71 20.94
N ASP A 96 -4.21 11.75 19.91
CA ASP A 96 -5.48 11.02 19.85
C ASP A 96 -5.37 9.64 19.18
N GLY A 97 -4.25 9.32 18.50
CA GLY A 97 -4.05 8.01 17.87
C GLY A 97 -3.16 8.00 16.64
N TYR A 98 -3.52 7.16 15.68
CA TYR A 98 -2.73 6.92 14.47
C TYR A 98 -3.51 7.21 13.20
N CYS A 99 -2.80 7.61 12.16
CA CYS A 99 -3.33 7.68 10.81
C CYS A 99 -2.39 6.98 9.83
N VAL A 100 -2.92 6.54 8.69
CA VAL A 100 -2.16 5.92 7.61
C VAL A 100 -2.31 6.72 6.34
N SER A 101 -1.22 6.91 5.61
CA SER A 101 -1.22 7.61 4.33
C SER A 101 -0.18 7.01 3.39
N PHE A 102 -0.41 7.19 2.08
CA PHE A 102 0.59 6.92 1.04
C PHE A 102 1.46 8.17 0.74
N GLU A 103 1.20 9.28 1.44
CA GLU A 103 1.84 10.57 1.24
C GLU A 103 2.21 11.21 2.58
N SER A 104 3.49 11.44 2.82
CA SER A 104 3.97 12.01 4.09
C SER A 104 3.54 13.48 4.30
N PHE A 105 3.25 14.24 3.23
CA PHE A 105 2.79 15.62 3.39
C PHE A 105 1.41 15.71 4.08
N ALA A 106 0.59 14.66 3.97
CA ALA A 106 -0.73 14.61 4.61
C ALA A 106 -0.61 14.78 6.12
N PHE A 107 0.39 14.18 6.74
CA PHE A 107 0.62 14.29 8.19
C PHE A 107 0.84 15.75 8.62
N ARG A 108 1.65 16.50 7.88
CA ARG A 108 1.86 17.93 8.17
C ARG A 108 0.59 18.77 8.07
N LYS A 109 -0.33 18.39 7.18
CA LYS A 109 -1.61 19.09 7.01
C LYS A 109 -2.59 18.79 8.14
N LEU A 110 -2.49 17.61 8.71
CA LEU A 110 -3.38 17.10 9.75
C LEU A 110 -2.73 17.14 11.15
N GLU A 111 -1.53 17.74 11.26
CA GLU A 111 -0.76 17.89 12.50
C GLU A 111 -0.28 16.56 13.12
N TYR A 112 -0.25 15.48 12.31
CA TYR A 112 0.36 14.23 12.71
C TYR A 112 1.88 14.26 12.53
N ILE A 113 2.59 13.51 13.37
CA ILE A 113 4.02 13.26 13.24
C ILE A 113 4.22 11.91 12.55
N ALA A 114 4.93 11.90 11.41
CA ALA A 114 5.31 10.65 10.76
C ALA A 114 6.20 9.82 11.69
N CYS A 115 5.81 8.58 12.02
CA CYS A 115 6.52 7.74 12.98
C CYS A 115 7.07 6.46 12.37
N GLN A 116 6.49 5.96 11.28
CA GLN A 116 6.92 4.72 10.63
C GLN A 116 6.61 4.75 9.14
N GLU A 117 7.52 4.19 8.33
CA GLU A 117 7.27 3.78 6.95
C GLU A 117 7.42 2.25 6.89
N LEU A 118 6.39 1.55 6.39
CA LEU A 118 6.38 0.10 6.36
C LEU A 118 7.46 -0.42 5.41
N LYS A 119 8.12 -1.52 5.80
CA LYS A 119 9.03 -2.27 4.92
C LYS A 119 8.26 -2.94 3.78
N PRO A 120 8.93 -3.31 2.67
CA PRO A 120 8.33 -4.16 1.64
C PRO A 120 7.72 -5.42 2.25
N ALA A 121 6.51 -5.79 1.82
CA ALA A 121 5.74 -6.93 2.31
C ALA A 121 5.28 -6.86 3.79
N GLU A 122 5.60 -5.82 4.54
CA GLU A 122 5.18 -5.69 5.94
C GLU A 122 3.67 -5.52 6.05
N ILE A 123 3.10 -6.17 7.08
CA ILE A 123 1.67 -6.10 7.42
C ILE A 123 1.57 -5.74 8.89
N VAL A 124 0.83 -4.69 9.20
CA VAL A 124 0.62 -4.22 10.57
C VAL A 124 -0.86 -4.06 10.88
N GLU A 125 -1.21 -4.26 12.15
CA GLU A 125 -2.48 -3.85 12.72
C GLU A 125 -2.28 -2.60 13.58
N ILE A 126 -3.20 -1.66 13.45
CA ILE A 126 -3.16 -0.36 14.09
C ILE A 126 -4.42 -0.21 14.93
N THR A 127 -4.23 -0.02 16.21
CA THR A 127 -5.28 0.35 17.18
C THR A 127 -5.06 1.80 17.60
N PRO A 128 -5.98 2.43 18.34
CA PRO A 128 -5.74 3.77 18.91
C PRO A 128 -4.47 3.83 19.78
N GLU A 129 -4.11 2.72 20.43
CA GLU A 129 -3.02 2.66 21.42
C GLU A 129 -1.68 2.28 20.81
N CYS A 130 -1.66 1.39 19.81
CA CYS A 130 -0.41 0.84 19.30
C CYS A 130 -0.47 0.37 17.85
N VAL A 131 0.72 0.15 17.28
CA VAL A 131 0.94 -0.52 15.99
C VAL A 131 1.60 -1.87 16.27
N THR A 132 0.98 -2.95 15.81
CA THR A 132 1.46 -4.32 15.99
C THR A 132 1.82 -4.95 14.65
N VAL A 133 3.01 -5.52 14.53
CA VAL A 133 3.44 -6.24 13.33
C VAL A 133 2.74 -7.59 13.28
N LEU A 134 1.93 -7.82 12.25
CA LEU A 134 1.27 -9.11 11.97
C LEU A 134 2.16 -10.02 11.12
N ALA A 135 2.91 -9.42 10.19
CA ALA A 135 3.89 -10.14 9.39
C ALA A 135 5.07 -9.23 9.05
N GLU A 136 6.26 -9.71 9.34
CA GLU A 136 7.51 -8.99 9.10
C GLU A 136 7.72 -8.66 7.62
N GLY A 137 8.31 -7.49 7.38
CA GLY A 137 8.74 -7.05 6.06
C GLY A 137 10.01 -7.76 5.59
N GLN A 138 10.40 -7.45 4.36
CA GLN A 138 11.63 -7.94 3.73
C GLN A 138 12.55 -6.79 3.34
N GLU A 139 13.82 -7.12 3.06
CA GLU A 139 14.83 -6.12 2.69
C GLU A 139 14.85 -5.81 1.18
N GLU A 140 14.38 -6.74 0.32
CA GLU A 140 14.34 -6.49 -1.13
C GLU A 140 13.31 -5.41 -1.45
N MET A 141 13.79 -4.27 -1.96
CA MET A 141 12.96 -3.13 -2.33
C MET A 141 13.17 -2.74 -3.80
N ARG A 142 12.07 -2.43 -4.48
CA ARG A 142 12.03 -1.89 -5.84
C ARG A 142 11.09 -0.70 -5.92
N ILE A 143 11.40 0.33 -5.15
CA ILE A 143 10.57 1.53 -5.05
C ILE A 143 10.42 2.23 -6.41
N CYS A 144 9.25 2.81 -6.66
CA CYS A 144 8.94 3.49 -7.90
C CYS A 144 9.63 4.86 -7.96
N ALA A 145 10.56 5.06 -8.89
CA ALA A 145 11.24 6.34 -9.06
C ALA A 145 10.30 7.50 -9.45
N PHE A 146 9.11 7.22 -9.98
CA PHE A 146 8.09 8.23 -10.28
C PHE A 146 7.59 8.96 -9.04
N LEU A 147 7.74 8.40 -7.84
CA LEU A 147 7.44 9.10 -6.59
C LEU A 147 8.18 10.42 -6.49
N TRP A 148 9.47 10.45 -6.83
CA TRP A 148 10.27 11.68 -6.77
C TRP A 148 10.22 12.49 -8.08
N THR A 149 10.19 11.84 -9.23
CA THR A 149 10.33 12.56 -10.51
C THR A 149 9.03 13.20 -10.97
N TYR A 150 7.88 12.62 -10.65
CA TYR A 150 6.60 13.08 -11.17
C TYR A 150 5.48 13.15 -10.12
N TYR A 151 5.24 12.04 -9.38
CA TYR A 151 4.02 11.85 -8.60
C TYR A 151 3.99 12.65 -7.30
N GLY A 152 5.06 12.57 -6.48
CA GLY A 152 5.08 13.08 -5.12
C GLY A 152 4.99 14.60 -5.01
N TYR A 153 4.37 15.09 -3.94
CA TYR A 153 4.39 16.51 -3.61
C TYR A 153 5.81 16.95 -3.22
N PRO A 154 6.22 18.21 -3.52
CA PRO A 154 7.58 18.69 -3.23
C PRO A 154 8.02 18.53 -1.78
N ASN A 155 7.10 18.70 -0.84
CA ASN A 155 7.36 18.58 0.60
C ASN A 155 7.19 17.16 1.17
N SER A 156 6.91 16.15 0.31
CA SER A 156 6.87 14.75 0.70
C SER A 156 8.26 14.13 0.82
N TYR A 157 8.32 13.10 1.63
CA TYR A 157 9.50 12.25 1.83
C TYR A 157 9.11 10.80 1.56
N TYR A 158 9.98 10.08 0.87
CA TYR A 158 9.89 8.62 0.70
C TYR A 158 11.26 8.03 0.97
N GLU A 159 11.36 7.01 1.81
CA GLU A 159 12.62 6.40 2.26
C GLU A 159 13.62 7.47 2.75
N GLY A 160 13.15 8.44 3.50
CA GLY A 160 13.97 9.55 4.03
C GLY A 160 14.43 10.58 3.00
N ILE A 161 14.06 10.46 1.72
CA ILE A 161 14.49 11.37 0.65
C ILE A 161 13.36 12.34 0.28
N ASN A 162 13.63 13.65 0.44
CA ASN A 162 12.67 14.68 0.07
C ASN A 162 12.54 14.83 -1.45
N VAL A 163 11.29 14.99 -1.93
CA VAL A 163 10.96 15.07 -3.36
C VAL A 163 11.57 16.29 -4.02
N GLU A 164 11.46 17.49 -3.42
CA GLU A 164 12.00 18.72 -3.98
C GLU A 164 13.53 18.69 -4.08
N VAL A 165 14.19 18.21 -3.04
CA VAL A 165 15.65 18.03 -3.03
C VAL A 165 16.10 17.09 -4.15
N MET A 166 15.37 15.98 -4.36
CA MET A 166 15.68 15.05 -5.46
C MET A 166 15.50 15.72 -6.83
N ARG A 167 14.40 16.46 -7.04
CA ARG A 167 14.15 17.19 -8.30
C ARG A 167 15.21 18.23 -8.57
N ASN A 168 15.63 19.01 -7.57
CA ASN A 168 16.71 19.98 -7.70
C ASN A 168 18.04 19.34 -8.08
N ARG A 169 18.39 18.20 -7.46
CA ARG A 169 19.58 17.42 -7.81
C ARG A 169 19.53 16.92 -9.26
N ASN A 170 18.40 16.39 -9.70
CA ASN A 170 18.21 15.93 -11.08
C ASN A 170 18.35 17.09 -12.07
N GLY A 171 17.75 18.25 -11.79
CA GLY A 171 17.88 19.47 -12.60
C GLY A 171 19.34 19.93 -12.72
N ALA A 172 20.08 19.95 -11.61
CA ALA A 172 21.50 20.31 -11.60
C ALA A 172 22.38 19.33 -12.40
N LEU A 173 22.04 18.03 -12.41
CA LEU A 173 22.74 17.05 -13.23
C LEU A 173 22.45 17.21 -14.73
N LEU A 174 21.19 17.48 -15.08
CA LEU A 174 20.79 17.74 -16.47
C LEU A 174 21.43 19.00 -17.04
N ALA A 175 21.56 20.06 -16.25
CA ALA A 175 22.19 21.33 -16.67
C ALA A 175 23.70 21.22 -16.94
N LYS A 176 24.36 20.14 -16.48
CA LYS A 176 25.79 19.88 -16.72
C LYS A 176 26.08 19.10 -17.99
N ARG A 177 25.06 18.61 -18.68
CA ARG A 177 25.16 17.90 -19.97
C ARG A 177 24.97 18.85 -21.14
#